data_f231af0a24b3c9c61e97572762070bc0
#
_entry.id   f231af0a24b3c9c61e97572762070bc0
#
_cell.length_a   1.000
_cell.length_b   1.000
_cell.length_c   1.000
_cell.angle_alpha   90.00
_cell.angle_beta   90.00
_cell.angle_gamma   90.00
#
_symmetry.space_group_name_H-M   'P 1'
#
loop_
_entity.id
_entity.type
_entity.pdbx_description
1 polymer ?
#
loop_
_entity_poly.entity_id
_entity_poly.type
_entity_poly.pdbx_seq_one_letter_code
_entity_poly.pdbx_strand_id
1 'polypeptide(L)'
;FSVMLAACLEGIENNYEPPAPVEENVYEMSEEEREKRGIGVLPASLLEAIQITEKSEVVQKALGDHVFNAFIQNKKIEWDEYRTQVTEFELDKYLPIL
;
A
#
# COMPACT_ATOMS: atom_id res chain seq x y z
N PHE A 1 -4.44 -14.75 -0.72
CA PHE A 1 -3.69 -15.92 -0.23
C PHE A 1 -2.50 -16.25 -1.13
N SER A 2 -2.69 -16.24 -2.46
CA SER A 2 -1.62 -16.50 -3.43
C SER A 2 -0.44 -15.55 -3.26
N VAL A 3 -0.69 -14.26 -3.16
CA VAL A 3 0.35 -13.24 -2.98
C VAL A 3 1.07 -13.40 -1.63
N MET A 4 0.34 -13.66 -0.56
CA MET A 4 0.93 -13.86 0.76
C MET A 4 1.82 -15.09 0.79
N LEU A 5 1.37 -16.20 0.21
CA LEU A 5 2.18 -17.42 0.10
C LEU A 5 3.44 -17.18 -0.73
N ALA A 6 3.31 -16.52 -1.88
CA ALA A 6 4.45 -16.20 -2.74
C ALA A 6 5.49 -15.33 -2.02
N ALA A 7 5.06 -14.31 -1.29
CA ALA A 7 5.95 -13.46 -0.49
C ALA A 7 6.69 -14.24 0.60
N CYS A 8 5.98 -15.15 1.30
CA CYS A 8 6.61 -16.02 2.30
C CYS A 8 7.66 -16.95 1.68
N LEU A 9 7.34 -17.58 0.55
CA LEU A 9 8.26 -18.49 -0.14
C LEU A 9 9.50 -17.74 -0.66
N GLU A 10 9.32 -16.55 -1.22
CA GLU A 10 10.44 -15.72 -1.67
C GLU A 10 11.35 -15.33 -0.49
N GLY A 11 10.78 -15.00 0.66
CA GLY A 11 11.56 -14.72 1.86
C GLY A 11 12.42 -15.91 2.31
N ILE A 12 11.87 -17.12 2.22
CA ILE A 12 12.60 -18.37 2.54
C ILE A 12 13.69 -18.66 1.52
N GLU A 13 13.35 -18.58 0.23
CA GLU A 13 14.29 -18.86 -0.87
C GLU A 13 15.49 -17.91 -0.89
N ASN A 14 15.27 -16.64 -0.57
CA ASN A 14 16.30 -15.62 -0.55
C ASN A 14 16.94 -15.42 0.83
N ASN A 15 16.55 -16.21 1.84
CA ASN A 15 17.04 -16.10 3.22
C ASN A 15 16.93 -14.67 3.77
N TYR A 16 15.77 -14.03 3.58
CA TYR A 16 15.54 -12.69 4.13
C TYR A 16 15.56 -12.73 5.65
N GLU A 17 16.38 -11.87 6.24
CA GLU A 17 16.40 -11.67 7.68
C GLU A 17 15.44 -10.54 8.07
N PRO A 18 14.53 -10.80 9.03
CA PRO A 18 13.67 -9.73 9.52
C PRO A 18 14.49 -8.66 10.26
N PRO A 19 14.06 -7.40 10.22
CA PRO A 19 14.69 -6.36 11.01
C PRO A 19 14.54 -6.64 12.52
N ALA A 20 15.33 -5.95 13.34
CA ALA A 20 15.20 -6.04 14.79
C ALA A 20 13.78 -5.67 15.24
N PRO A 21 13.24 -6.33 16.29
CA PRO A 21 11.92 -6.03 16.80
C PRO A 21 11.83 -4.60 17.33
N VAL A 22 10.69 -3.96 17.12
CA VAL A 22 10.38 -2.63 17.67
C VAL A 22 9.36 -2.82 18.78
N GLU A 23 9.77 -2.53 20.01
CA GLU A 23 8.94 -2.69 21.22
C GLU A 23 8.29 -1.36 21.66
N GLU A 24 8.53 -0.28 20.94
CA GLU A 24 8.01 1.06 21.23
C GLU A 24 6.74 1.37 20.44
N ASN A 25 5.97 2.37 20.89
CA ASN A 25 4.78 2.82 20.17
C ASN A 25 5.16 3.57 18.89
N VAL A 26 5.09 2.89 17.75
CA VAL A 26 5.44 3.44 16.42
C VAL A 26 4.56 4.66 16.04
N TYR A 27 3.36 4.75 16.61
CA TYR A 27 2.45 5.87 16.38
C TYR A 27 2.94 7.19 16.98
N GLU A 28 3.70 7.11 18.07
CA GLU A 28 4.26 8.29 18.76
C GLU A 28 5.62 8.73 18.21
N MET A 29 6.22 7.88 17.35
CA MET A 29 7.49 8.20 16.73
C MET A 29 7.32 9.28 15.66
N SER A 30 8.27 10.23 15.61
CA SER A 30 8.36 11.17 14.50
C SER A 30 8.75 10.45 13.20
N GLU A 31 8.44 11.08 12.07
CA GLU A 31 8.81 10.57 10.75
C GLU A 31 10.33 10.38 10.62
N GLU A 32 11.11 11.38 11.08
CA GLU A 32 12.58 11.32 11.08
C GLU A 32 13.13 10.15 11.91
N GLU A 33 12.49 9.84 13.04
CA GLU A 33 12.92 8.72 13.88
C GLU A 33 12.60 7.37 13.25
N ARG A 34 11.44 7.24 12.63
CA ARG A 34 11.07 6.03 11.86
C ARG A 34 12.04 5.78 10.71
N GLU A 35 12.37 6.82 9.93
CA GLU A 35 13.35 6.71 8.85
C GLU A 35 14.74 6.28 9.34
N LYS A 36 15.23 6.88 10.43
CA LYS A 36 16.52 6.50 11.02
C LYS A 36 16.57 5.04 11.48
N ARG A 37 15.44 4.50 11.89
CA ARG A 37 15.31 3.10 12.32
C ARG A 37 14.96 2.14 11.17
N GLY A 38 14.78 2.64 9.97
CA GLY A 38 14.38 1.84 8.81
C GLY A 38 12.95 1.29 8.90
N ILE A 39 12.08 1.97 9.66
CA ILE A 39 10.68 1.58 9.81
C ILE A 39 9.89 2.23 8.67
N GLY A 40 9.50 1.43 7.70
CA GLY A 40 8.66 1.86 6.59
C GLY A 40 7.21 2.11 6.99
N VAL A 41 6.48 2.79 6.14
CA VAL A 41 5.04 3.01 6.27
C VAL A 41 4.30 2.33 5.12
N LEU A 42 3.06 1.91 5.38
CA LEU A 42 2.18 1.40 4.35
C LEU A 42 1.69 2.55 3.46
N PRO A 43 1.28 2.26 2.21
CA PRO A 43 0.70 3.28 1.33
C PRO A 43 -0.45 4.02 2.00
N ALA A 44 -0.46 5.34 1.89
CA ALA A 44 -1.48 6.19 2.52
C ALA A 44 -2.77 6.30 1.70
N SER A 45 -2.74 5.89 0.44
CA SER A 45 -3.90 5.94 -0.46
C SER A 45 -3.96 4.74 -1.39
N LEU A 46 -5.15 4.51 -1.97
CA LEU A 46 -5.33 3.47 -2.99
C LEU A 46 -4.44 3.72 -4.22
N LEU A 47 -4.26 4.98 -4.63
CA LEU A 47 -3.39 5.32 -5.76
C LEU A 47 -1.94 4.91 -5.50
N GLU A 48 -1.43 5.24 -4.34
CA GLU A 48 -0.06 4.90 -3.94
C GLU A 48 0.12 3.37 -3.87
N ALA A 49 -0.86 2.67 -3.29
CA ALA A 49 -0.86 1.21 -3.25
C ALA A 49 -0.86 0.58 -4.66
N ILE A 50 -1.64 1.14 -5.60
CA ILE A 50 -1.63 0.70 -7.01
C ILE A 50 -0.25 0.89 -7.62
N GLN A 51 0.37 2.06 -7.46
CA GLN A 51 1.67 2.38 -8.03
C GLN A 51 2.81 1.48 -7.51
N ILE A 52 2.74 1.12 -6.24
CA ILE A 52 3.69 0.18 -5.62
C ILE A 52 3.44 -1.24 -6.16
N THR A 53 2.16 -1.65 -6.22
CA THR A 53 1.78 -2.97 -6.72
C THR A 53 2.18 -3.19 -8.17
N GLU A 54 2.03 -2.18 -9.03
CA GLU A 54 2.44 -2.24 -10.44
C GLU A 54 3.92 -2.56 -10.64
N LYS A 55 4.75 -2.22 -9.68
CA LYS A 55 6.20 -2.45 -9.70
C LYS A 55 6.62 -3.74 -9.00
N SER A 56 5.68 -4.43 -8.39
CA SER A 56 5.96 -5.62 -7.59
C SER A 56 6.04 -6.88 -8.44
N GLU A 57 7.25 -7.38 -8.66
CA GLU A 57 7.45 -8.66 -9.36
C GLU A 57 6.83 -9.85 -8.60
N VAL A 58 6.86 -9.81 -7.27
CA VAL A 58 6.27 -10.86 -6.41
C VAL A 58 4.77 -10.98 -6.66
N VAL A 59 4.06 -9.84 -6.68
CA VAL A 59 2.62 -9.83 -6.91
C VAL A 59 2.30 -10.28 -8.34
N GLN A 60 3.06 -9.79 -9.32
CA GLN A 60 2.87 -10.18 -10.72
C GLN A 60 3.07 -11.69 -10.93
N LYS A 61 4.15 -12.25 -10.38
CA LYS A 61 4.43 -13.70 -10.46
C LYS A 61 3.36 -14.53 -9.74
N ALA A 62 2.88 -14.06 -8.58
CA ALA A 62 1.89 -14.76 -7.78
C ALA A 62 0.51 -14.84 -8.46
N LEU A 63 0.10 -13.78 -9.16
CA LEU A 63 -1.20 -13.68 -9.82
C LEU A 63 -1.17 -14.17 -11.28
N GLY A 64 -0.01 -14.10 -11.92
CA GLY A 64 0.15 -14.25 -13.36
C GLY A 64 -0.33 -13.02 -14.14
N ASP A 65 0.18 -12.84 -15.34
CA ASP A 65 0.00 -11.60 -16.12
C ASP A 65 -1.45 -11.21 -16.34
N HIS A 66 -2.30 -12.17 -16.66
CA HIS A 66 -3.72 -11.93 -16.95
C HIS A 66 -4.46 -11.36 -15.73
N VAL A 67 -4.37 -12.05 -14.60
CA VAL A 67 -5.05 -11.64 -13.35
C VAL A 67 -4.45 -10.36 -12.81
N PHE A 68 -3.12 -10.23 -12.84
CA PHE A 68 -2.43 -9.03 -12.40
C PHE A 68 -2.88 -7.80 -13.18
N ASN A 69 -2.87 -7.84 -14.51
CA ASN A 69 -3.29 -6.73 -15.34
C ASN A 69 -4.76 -6.37 -15.14
N ALA A 70 -5.64 -7.36 -15.06
CA ALA A 70 -7.06 -7.14 -14.79
C ALA A 70 -7.29 -6.50 -13.41
N PHE A 71 -6.57 -6.96 -12.39
CA PHE A 71 -6.62 -6.40 -11.04
C PHE A 71 -6.17 -4.93 -11.01
N ILE A 72 -5.03 -4.61 -11.59
CA ILE A 72 -4.51 -3.24 -11.65
C ILE A 72 -5.49 -2.31 -12.39
N GLN A 73 -6.01 -2.73 -13.54
CA GLN A 73 -6.99 -1.93 -14.28
C GLN A 73 -8.25 -1.67 -13.47
N ASN A 74 -8.77 -2.70 -12.81
CA ASN A 74 -9.95 -2.57 -11.96
C ASN A 74 -9.72 -1.58 -10.80
N LYS A 75 -8.55 -1.64 -10.15
CA LYS A 75 -8.22 -0.71 -9.06
C LYS A 75 -7.99 0.72 -9.54
N LYS A 76 -7.50 0.94 -10.75
CA LYS A 76 -7.41 2.27 -11.36
C LYS A 76 -8.79 2.86 -11.64
N ILE A 77 -9.74 2.06 -12.11
CA ILE A 77 -11.13 2.49 -12.30
C ILE A 77 -11.76 2.88 -10.97
N GLU A 78 -11.62 2.02 -9.95
CA GLU A 78 -12.12 2.28 -8.60
C GLU A 78 -11.55 3.58 -8.00
N TRP A 79 -10.25 3.82 -8.17
CA TRP A 79 -9.62 5.06 -7.76
C TRP A 79 -10.19 6.27 -8.49
N ASP A 80 -10.37 6.18 -9.81
CA ASP A 80 -10.91 7.26 -10.65
C ASP A 80 -12.34 7.62 -10.25
N GLU A 81 -13.16 6.63 -9.95
CA GLU A 81 -14.52 6.82 -9.44
C GLU A 81 -14.50 7.48 -8.06
N TYR A 82 -13.66 6.98 -7.15
CA TYR A 82 -13.57 7.50 -5.77
C TYR A 82 -13.09 8.95 -5.72
N ARG A 83 -12.02 9.29 -6.42
CA ARG A 83 -11.39 10.62 -6.36
C ARG A 83 -12.27 11.76 -6.88
N THR A 84 -13.33 11.43 -7.62
CA THR A 84 -14.29 12.41 -8.14
C THR A 84 -15.50 12.60 -7.25
N GLN A 85 -15.62 11.81 -6.18
CA GLN A 85 -16.73 11.94 -5.23
C GLN A 85 -16.53 13.18 -4.34
N VAL A 86 -17.63 13.92 -4.15
CA VAL A 86 -17.69 14.97 -3.15
C VAL A 86 -18.21 14.36 -1.85
N THR A 87 -17.40 14.36 -0.81
CA THR A 87 -17.72 13.73 0.46
C THR A 87 -18.55 14.66 1.35
N GLU A 88 -19.32 14.08 2.30
CA GLU A 88 -20.03 14.87 3.33
C GLU A 88 -19.05 15.74 4.12
N PHE A 89 -17.85 15.23 4.40
CA PHE A 89 -16.80 16.00 5.07
C PHE A 89 -16.44 17.29 4.30
N GLU A 90 -16.32 17.22 2.98
CA GLU A 90 -16.01 18.38 2.14
C GLU A 90 -17.18 19.36 2.12
N LEU A 91 -18.42 18.85 2.01
CA LEU A 91 -19.62 19.68 2.04
C LEU A 91 -19.75 20.42 3.38
N ASP A 92 -19.63 19.73 4.50
CA ASP A 92 -19.76 20.30 5.83
C ASP A 92 -18.67 21.32 6.12
N LYS A 93 -17.44 21.06 5.68
CA LYS A 93 -16.29 21.91 5.96
C LYS A 93 -16.19 23.13 5.06
N TYR A 94 -16.44 22.97 3.77
CA TYR A 94 -16.15 24.01 2.79
C TYR A 94 -17.38 24.75 2.29
N LEU A 95 -18.56 24.13 2.19
CA LEU A 95 -19.76 24.79 1.73
C LEU A 95 -20.16 26.02 2.56
N PRO A 96 -20.02 26.03 3.91
CA PRO A 96 -20.36 27.19 4.73
C PRO A 96 -19.43 28.40 4.55
N ILE A 97 -18.26 28.22 3.96
CA ILE A 97 -17.25 29.28 3.79
C ILE A 97 -17.11 29.76 2.34
N LEU A 98 -17.87 29.17 1.43
CA LEU A 98 -18.01 29.61 0.04
C LEU A 98 -19.10 30.65 -0.08
#